data_da919f2f9c65d3be2251dd541d7806ff
#
_entry.id   da919f2f9c65d3be2251dd541d7806ff
#
_cell.length_a   1.000
_cell.length_b   1.000
_cell.length_c   1.000
_cell.angle_alpha   90.00
_cell.angle_beta   90.00
_cell.angle_gamma   90.00
#
_symmetry.space_group_name_H-M   'P 1'
#
loop_
_entity.id
_entity.type
_entity.pdbx_description
1 polymer ?
#
loop_
_entity_poly.entity_id
_entity_poly.type
_entity_poly.pdbx_seq_one_letter_code
_entity_poly.pdbx_strand_id
1 'polypeptide(L)'
;MKQALTALVLCCAALGPAFGQAQPPAAPASTPAPAATPAPAPAAGGIRGQNIFEVKPEASADPNYADQTNGERMKVQPGNNAPMWRQVGQGVTGYSSLPKSEAPEAGNLIQPFVQYPGSRFTNAGEAWRQVRNDWIIPYGAALLFVTLLALAIFYFTRGPIRLHGQETGRKIERFTPFERATHWSNAIAFVTLAVSGIVMAFGKFFLLPWMGATLFGLIAYALKNVHNFVGPLFVVTTVFMVFTFIRDNLPRAGDLKWLARFGGLFGGREVPSHRFNAGEKVVFWGGVLFLGFFVIGSGLFLDKLLPGFVYTRGEMQVAHMVHGVATLLMMAMIMGHIFIGTLGMTGAFKAMRTGYVDETWAKEHHELWYDDIAAGKIPAQRSVPDGSAVPPAARPAIPAEGTPS
;
A
#
# COMPACT_ATOMS: atom_id res chain seq x y z
N MET A 1 -26.61 7.34 -1.70
CA MET A 1 -25.34 8.01 -1.54
C MET A 1 -24.92 8.23 -0.07
N LYS A 2 -25.76 8.80 0.80
CA LYS A 2 -25.42 8.99 2.24
C LYS A 2 -25.14 7.69 3.00
N GLN A 3 -25.88 6.62 2.75
CA GLN A 3 -25.66 5.33 3.44
C GLN A 3 -24.38 4.58 3.01
N ALA A 4 -23.94 4.73 1.76
CA ALA A 4 -22.68 4.13 1.29
C ALA A 4 -21.45 4.86 1.86
N LEU A 5 -21.55 6.18 2.05
CA LEU A 5 -20.48 6.97 2.69
C LEU A 5 -20.36 6.65 4.18
N THR A 6 -21.51 6.43 4.86
CA THR A 6 -21.55 6.06 6.27
C THR A 6 -20.97 4.65 6.51
N ALA A 7 -21.22 3.70 5.60
CA ALA A 7 -20.63 2.37 5.67
C ALA A 7 -19.11 2.37 5.47
N LEU A 8 -18.59 3.22 4.59
CA LEU A 8 -17.15 3.37 4.36
C LEU A 8 -16.45 4.01 5.58
N VAL A 9 -17.07 5.00 6.20
CA VAL A 9 -16.57 5.65 7.42
C VAL A 9 -16.64 4.70 8.62
N LEU A 10 -17.69 3.87 8.73
CA LEU A 10 -17.81 2.87 9.80
C LEU A 10 -16.80 1.71 9.64
N CYS A 11 -16.48 1.27 8.41
CA CYS A 11 -15.40 0.30 8.20
C CYS A 11 -14.02 0.86 8.61
N CYS A 12 -13.76 2.14 8.33
CA CYS A 12 -12.51 2.78 8.77
C CYS A 12 -12.47 3.00 10.28
N ALA A 13 -13.62 3.27 10.92
CA ALA A 13 -13.72 3.41 12.37
C ALA A 13 -13.60 2.06 13.12
N ALA A 14 -13.99 0.94 12.50
CA ALA A 14 -13.85 -0.39 13.08
C ALA A 14 -12.41 -0.93 13.07
N LEU A 15 -11.51 -0.35 12.26
CA LEU A 15 -10.08 -0.70 12.26
C LEU A 15 -9.25 0.18 13.22
N GLY A 16 -9.86 1.17 13.87
CA GLY A 16 -9.16 2.17 14.67
C GLY A 16 -8.61 1.64 15.98
N PRO A 17 -9.23 1.04 16.95
CA PRO A 17 -8.60 0.76 18.24
C PRO A 17 -8.34 -0.72 18.54
N ALA A 18 -8.44 -1.65 17.61
CA ALA A 18 -8.21 -3.06 17.88
C ALA A 18 -6.75 -3.40 18.25
N PHE A 19 -5.82 -2.47 18.07
CA PHE A 19 -4.41 -2.58 18.47
C PHE A 19 -3.98 -1.59 19.54
N GLY A 20 -4.90 -0.77 20.05
CA GLY A 20 -4.69 -0.02 21.27
C GLY A 20 -4.66 -1.00 22.44
N GLN A 21 -3.48 -1.24 23.01
CA GLN A 21 -3.38 -1.93 24.28
C GLN A 21 -4.30 -1.23 25.27
N ALA A 22 -5.26 -1.96 25.84
CA ALA A 22 -6.01 -1.49 26.99
C ALA A 22 -5.00 -1.07 28.05
N GLN A 23 -4.92 0.22 28.31
CA GLN A 23 -4.13 0.74 29.42
C GLN A 23 -4.69 0.09 30.67
N PRO A 24 -3.89 -0.63 31.49
CA PRO A 24 -4.38 -1.16 32.72
C PRO A 24 -4.91 0.01 33.56
N PRO A 25 -5.98 -0.19 34.34
CA PRO A 25 -6.53 0.84 35.18
C PRO A 25 -5.42 1.45 36.04
N ALA A 26 -5.35 2.78 36.06
CA ALA A 26 -4.39 3.50 36.87
C ALA A 26 -4.42 2.96 38.27
N ALA A 27 -3.29 2.52 38.78
CA ALA A 27 -3.16 2.15 40.17
C ALA A 27 -3.61 3.34 41.05
N PRO A 28 -4.33 3.10 42.17
CA PRO A 28 -4.76 4.17 43.02
C PRO A 28 -3.54 4.99 43.45
N ALA A 29 -3.69 6.33 43.39
CA ALA A 29 -2.65 7.27 43.74
C ALA A 29 -2.09 6.92 45.12
N SER A 30 -0.83 6.50 45.15
CA SER A 30 -0.12 6.29 46.41
C SER A 30 0.04 7.63 47.08
N THR A 31 -0.41 7.70 48.35
CA THR A 31 -0.19 8.82 49.28
C THR A 31 1.29 9.21 49.24
N PRO A 32 1.64 10.50 49.17
CA PRO A 32 3.04 10.92 49.15
C PRO A 32 3.73 10.44 50.45
N ALA A 33 4.79 9.68 50.28
CA ALA A 33 5.66 9.34 51.36
C ALA A 33 6.34 10.63 51.90
N PRO A 34 6.58 10.76 53.20
CA PRO A 34 7.27 11.93 53.77
C PRO A 34 8.66 12.08 53.10
N ALA A 35 8.99 13.32 52.79
CA ALA A 35 10.26 13.69 52.16
C ALA A 35 11.44 13.07 52.90
N ALA A 36 12.15 12.18 52.23
CA ALA A 36 13.40 11.65 52.75
C ALA A 36 14.45 12.77 52.73
N THR A 37 15.13 12.92 53.84
CA THR A 37 16.29 13.82 54.03
C THR A 37 17.30 13.53 52.89
N PRO A 38 17.84 14.56 52.22
CA PRO A 38 18.80 14.34 51.15
C PRO A 38 20.03 13.58 51.68
N ALA A 39 20.31 12.44 51.09
CA ALA A 39 21.57 11.75 51.32
C ALA A 39 22.74 12.65 50.82
N PRO A 40 23.88 12.68 51.55
CA PRO A 40 25.05 13.46 51.11
C PRO A 40 25.48 13.06 49.72
N ALA A 41 25.75 14.07 48.88
CA ALA A 41 26.20 13.88 47.51
C ALA A 41 27.42 12.95 47.49
N PRO A 42 27.48 11.94 46.61
CA PRO A 42 28.65 11.10 46.47
C PRO A 42 29.82 11.97 45.98
N ALA A 43 30.93 11.88 46.70
CA ALA A 43 32.18 12.54 46.33
C ALA A 43 32.52 12.20 44.87
N ALA A 44 32.92 13.19 44.09
CA ALA A 44 33.39 13.04 42.72
C ALA A 44 34.68 12.17 42.69
N GLY A 45 34.48 10.88 42.65
CA GLY A 45 35.46 9.87 42.41
C GLY A 45 35.12 9.16 41.09
N GLY A 46 36.05 9.14 40.14
CA GLY A 46 35.87 8.48 38.87
C GLY A 46 35.34 7.05 39.06
N ILE A 47 34.74 6.51 37.97
CA ILE A 47 34.20 5.16 37.91
C ILE A 47 35.30 4.16 38.41
N ARG A 48 35.29 3.89 39.70
CA ARG A 48 35.94 2.73 40.24
C ARG A 48 35.06 1.56 39.92
N GLY A 49 35.46 0.77 38.91
CA GLY A 49 34.79 -0.46 38.62
C GLY A 49 34.56 -1.24 39.90
N GLN A 50 33.31 -1.48 40.31
CA GLN A 50 33.07 -2.47 41.35
C GLN A 50 33.70 -3.74 40.92
N ASN A 51 34.51 -4.34 41.78
CA ASN A 51 35.07 -5.64 41.55
C ASN A 51 33.96 -6.65 41.37
N ILE A 52 33.64 -7.03 40.14
CA ILE A 52 32.56 -7.97 39.82
C ILE A 52 32.76 -9.35 40.43
N PHE A 53 33.99 -9.62 40.95
CA PHE A 53 34.31 -10.85 41.64
C PHE A 53 34.17 -10.73 43.17
N GLU A 54 33.85 -9.59 43.69
CA GLU A 54 33.58 -9.41 45.11
C GLU A 54 32.15 -9.81 45.40
N VAL A 55 31.91 -11.08 45.64
CA VAL A 55 30.62 -11.59 46.14
C VAL A 55 30.46 -11.08 47.55
N LYS A 56 29.56 -10.12 47.74
CA LYS A 56 29.19 -9.68 49.10
C LYS A 56 28.50 -10.83 49.82
N PRO A 57 29.06 -11.41 50.86
CA PRO A 57 28.56 -12.63 51.48
C PRO A 57 27.16 -12.48 52.08
N GLU A 58 26.71 -11.27 52.28
CA GLU A 58 25.45 -10.96 53.01
C GLU A 58 24.20 -11.13 52.14
N ALA A 59 24.34 -11.15 50.84
CA ALA A 59 23.15 -11.22 49.93
C ALA A 59 22.53 -12.65 49.84
N SER A 60 23.28 -13.67 50.19
CA SER A 60 22.82 -15.07 50.13
C SER A 60 22.55 -15.70 51.50
N ALA A 61 22.80 -14.97 52.61
CA ALA A 61 22.69 -15.50 53.95
C ALA A 61 21.27 -15.33 54.56
N ASP A 62 20.33 -14.69 53.89
CA ASP A 62 18.96 -14.53 54.35
C ASP A 62 18.19 -15.82 54.10
N PRO A 63 17.76 -16.57 55.14
CA PRO A 63 17.02 -17.82 54.94
C PRO A 63 15.67 -17.62 54.24
N ASN A 64 15.14 -16.39 54.24
CA ASN A 64 13.88 -16.06 53.59
C ASN A 64 14.06 -15.40 52.21
N TYR A 65 15.24 -15.46 51.60
CA TYR A 65 15.54 -14.81 50.32
C TYR A 65 14.54 -15.21 49.21
N ALA A 66 14.08 -16.44 49.22
CA ALA A 66 13.11 -16.94 48.23
C ALA A 66 11.73 -16.26 48.39
N ASP A 67 11.34 -15.93 49.60
CA ASP A 67 10.02 -15.36 49.91
C ASP A 67 9.99 -13.83 49.91
N GLN A 68 11.16 -13.16 49.82
CA GLN A 68 11.26 -11.72 49.76
C GLN A 68 10.63 -11.13 48.52
N THR A 69 9.86 -10.07 48.70
CA THR A 69 9.40 -9.24 47.57
C THR A 69 10.58 -8.47 46.97
N ASN A 70 10.43 -8.01 45.74
CA ASN A 70 11.46 -7.18 45.12
C ASN A 70 11.72 -5.85 45.87
N GLY A 71 10.69 -5.30 46.49
CA GLY A 71 10.85 -4.10 47.33
C GLY A 71 11.75 -4.35 48.55
N GLU A 72 11.65 -5.51 49.16
CA GLU A 72 12.50 -5.93 50.29
C GLU A 72 13.93 -6.19 49.81
N ARG A 73 14.09 -6.89 48.70
CA ARG A 73 15.41 -7.13 48.06
C ARG A 73 16.09 -5.83 47.66
N MET A 74 15.34 -4.83 47.18
CA MET A 74 15.92 -3.52 46.83
C MET A 74 16.51 -2.78 48.03
N LYS A 75 15.95 -2.97 49.24
CA LYS A 75 16.46 -2.32 50.46
C LYS A 75 17.83 -2.88 50.86
N VAL A 76 18.05 -4.17 50.62
CA VAL A 76 19.27 -4.89 51.00
C VAL A 76 20.27 -4.97 49.86
N GLN A 77 19.75 -4.93 48.61
CA GLN A 77 20.54 -4.98 47.34
C GLN A 77 20.23 -3.75 46.49
N PRO A 78 20.84 -2.59 46.72
CA PRO A 78 20.55 -1.34 46.00
C PRO A 78 20.74 -1.41 44.49
N GLY A 79 21.49 -2.38 44.00
CA GLY A 79 21.68 -2.63 42.56
C GLY A 79 20.69 -3.62 41.93
N ASN A 80 19.64 -4.02 42.68
CA ASN A 80 18.67 -4.98 42.17
C ASN A 80 17.72 -4.35 41.15
N ASN A 81 17.94 -4.65 39.86
CA ASN A 81 17.10 -4.19 38.75
C ASN A 81 15.91 -5.13 38.45
N ALA A 82 15.59 -6.09 39.35
CA ALA A 82 14.49 -7.02 39.12
C ALA A 82 13.12 -6.34 38.86
N PRO A 83 12.74 -5.24 39.52
CA PRO A 83 11.52 -4.51 39.18
C PRO A 83 11.49 -4.00 37.72
N MET A 84 12.62 -3.49 37.24
CA MET A 84 12.73 -3.03 35.83
C MET A 84 12.65 -4.22 34.87
N TRP A 85 13.31 -5.33 35.17
CA TRP A 85 13.25 -6.54 34.32
C TRP A 85 11.84 -7.13 34.28
N ARG A 86 11.04 -7.03 35.31
CA ARG A 86 9.62 -7.46 35.29
C ARG A 86 8.78 -6.60 34.37
N GLN A 87 9.11 -5.33 34.23
CA GLN A 87 8.40 -4.40 33.32
C GLN A 87 8.82 -4.54 31.85
N VAL A 88 9.94 -5.18 31.58
CA VAL A 88 10.45 -5.37 30.20
C VAL A 88 9.42 -6.01 29.29
N GLY A 89 8.65 -6.98 29.77
CA GLY A 89 7.57 -7.60 29.01
C GLY A 89 6.42 -6.69 28.66
N GLN A 90 6.19 -5.64 29.46
CA GLN A 90 5.15 -4.62 29.20
C GLN A 90 5.65 -3.47 28.33
N GLY A 91 6.95 -3.40 28.11
CA GLY A 91 7.62 -2.30 27.43
C GLY A 91 7.99 -1.15 28.36
N VAL A 92 9.02 -0.40 27.98
CA VAL A 92 9.47 0.79 28.67
C VAL A 92 9.30 1.98 27.75
N THR A 93 8.52 2.96 28.19
CA THR A 93 8.31 4.22 27.49
C THR A 93 9.29 5.29 27.98
N GLY A 94 9.68 6.20 27.12
CA GLY A 94 10.57 7.30 27.43
C GLY A 94 11.11 7.97 26.18
N TYR A 95 12.06 8.86 26.37
CA TYR A 95 12.69 9.58 25.28
C TYR A 95 14.17 9.22 25.19
N SER A 96 14.67 9.06 23.96
CA SER A 96 16.10 8.97 23.71
C SER A 96 16.77 10.32 24.01
N SER A 97 18.01 10.30 24.46
CA SER A 97 18.88 11.48 24.57
C SER A 97 19.39 11.96 23.20
N LEU A 98 19.19 11.18 22.14
CA LEU A 98 19.55 11.56 20.79
C LEU A 98 18.62 12.64 20.24
N PRO A 99 19.11 13.49 19.31
CA PRO A 99 18.28 14.43 18.60
C PRO A 99 17.11 13.73 17.89
N LYS A 100 15.97 14.44 17.74
CA LYS A 100 14.78 13.88 17.06
C LYS A 100 15.05 13.41 15.63
N SER A 101 16.04 14.00 14.95
CA SER A 101 16.47 13.57 13.60
C SER A 101 17.11 12.18 13.60
N GLU A 102 17.73 11.78 14.70
CA GLU A 102 18.43 10.49 14.83
C GLU A 102 17.64 9.44 15.61
N ALA A 103 16.72 9.88 16.45
CA ALA A 103 15.79 9.04 17.19
C ALA A 103 14.34 9.54 17.01
N PRO A 104 13.80 9.40 15.79
CA PRO A 104 12.51 9.97 15.44
C PRO A 104 11.32 9.27 16.10
N GLU A 105 11.48 8.00 16.51
CA GLU A 105 10.42 7.27 17.17
C GLU A 105 10.43 7.57 18.67
N ALA A 106 9.46 8.36 19.10
CA ALA A 106 9.27 8.66 20.51
C ALA A 106 8.55 7.50 21.23
N GLY A 107 8.70 7.43 22.53
CA GLY A 107 7.83 6.68 23.41
C GLY A 107 8.24 5.25 23.73
N ASN A 108 9.04 4.56 22.92
CA ASN A 108 9.42 3.18 23.13
C ASN A 108 10.94 3.00 23.29
N LEU A 109 11.44 2.96 24.52
CA LEU A 109 12.83 2.57 24.82
C LEU A 109 12.99 1.05 24.72
N ILE A 110 12.06 0.29 25.30
CA ILE A 110 11.97 -1.17 25.17
C ILE A 110 10.56 -1.49 24.70
N GLN A 111 10.45 -2.21 23.58
CA GLN A 111 9.15 -2.60 23.04
C GLN A 111 8.52 -3.72 23.87
N PRO A 112 7.17 -3.71 24.05
CA PRO A 112 6.46 -4.75 24.79
C PRO A 112 6.60 -6.12 24.13
N PHE A 113 6.37 -7.17 24.89
CA PHE A 113 6.26 -8.52 24.38
C PHE A 113 4.89 -8.71 23.74
N VAL A 114 4.89 -9.21 22.52
CA VAL A 114 3.70 -9.42 21.70
C VAL A 114 3.86 -10.67 20.84
N GLN A 115 2.75 -11.10 20.28
CA GLN A 115 2.72 -12.11 19.23
C GLN A 115 1.86 -11.62 18.07
N TYR A 116 2.47 -11.29 16.95
CA TYR A 116 1.73 -11.04 15.70
C TYR A 116 1.34 -12.36 15.05
N PRO A 117 0.32 -12.38 14.20
CA PRO A 117 -0.02 -13.57 13.42
C PRO A 117 1.21 -14.13 12.69
N GLY A 118 1.50 -15.41 12.89
CA GLY A 118 2.67 -16.07 12.27
C GLY A 118 4.03 -15.80 12.93
N SER A 119 4.12 -14.95 13.95
CA SER A 119 5.35 -14.72 14.72
C SER A 119 5.42 -15.57 15.99
N ARG A 120 6.63 -15.75 16.54
CA ARG A 120 6.82 -16.29 17.89
C ARG A 120 6.56 -15.19 18.91
N PHE A 121 6.15 -15.59 20.12
CA PHE A 121 6.06 -14.64 21.23
C PHE A 121 7.44 -14.08 21.56
N THR A 122 7.59 -12.77 21.47
CA THR A 122 8.82 -12.04 21.73
C THR A 122 8.52 -10.55 21.85
N ASN A 123 9.53 -9.66 21.90
CA ASN A 123 9.25 -8.24 21.85
C ASN A 123 8.69 -7.81 20.47
N ALA A 124 7.94 -6.71 20.45
CA ALA A 124 7.22 -6.24 19.26
C ALA A 124 8.16 -6.01 18.05
N GLY A 125 9.39 -5.55 18.30
CA GLY A 125 10.37 -5.33 17.24
C GLY A 125 10.82 -6.61 16.55
N GLU A 126 11.08 -7.66 17.34
CA GLU A 126 11.45 -8.96 16.81
C GLU A 126 10.25 -9.64 16.15
N ALA A 127 9.06 -9.58 16.73
CA ALA A 127 7.84 -10.10 16.12
C ALA A 127 7.57 -9.45 14.75
N TRP A 128 7.70 -8.13 14.64
CA TRP A 128 7.63 -7.41 13.37
C TRP A 128 8.66 -7.89 12.36
N ARG A 129 9.92 -8.10 12.81
CA ARG A 129 11.01 -8.60 11.96
C ARG A 129 10.68 -10.01 11.41
N GLN A 130 10.14 -10.90 12.24
CA GLN A 130 9.71 -12.25 11.84
C GLN A 130 8.57 -12.16 10.81
N VAL A 131 7.51 -11.40 11.07
CA VAL A 131 6.41 -11.25 10.10
C VAL A 131 6.91 -10.68 8.79
N ARG A 132 7.75 -9.63 8.83
CA ARG A 132 8.31 -9.02 7.61
C ARG A 132 9.15 -10.02 6.82
N ASN A 133 10.10 -10.70 7.46
CA ASN A 133 11.12 -11.50 6.76
C ASN A 133 10.63 -12.91 6.42
N ASP A 134 9.77 -13.51 7.24
CA ASP A 134 9.36 -14.90 7.08
C ASP A 134 8.00 -15.01 6.35
N TRP A 135 7.22 -13.91 6.30
CA TRP A 135 5.92 -13.88 5.64
C TRP A 135 5.83 -12.85 4.52
N ILE A 136 5.94 -11.54 4.82
CA ILE A 136 5.67 -10.50 3.81
C ILE A 136 6.64 -10.59 2.64
N ILE A 137 7.94 -10.74 2.91
CA ILE A 137 8.96 -10.79 1.85
C ILE A 137 8.83 -12.05 0.99
N PRO A 138 8.84 -13.28 1.51
CA PRO A 138 8.79 -14.47 0.67
C PRO A 138 7.45 -14.64 -0.05
N TYR A 139 6.32 -14.45 0.64
CA TYR A 139 5.01 -14.58 0.00
C TYR A 139 4.71 -13.43 -0.97
N GLY A 140 5.22 -12.23 -0.68
CA GLY A 140 5.16 -11.10 -1.60
C GLY A 140 5.96 -11.35 -2.88
N ALA A 141 7.17 -11.87 -2.77
CA ALA A 141 7.97 -12.28 -3.93
C ALA A 141 7.26 -13.37 -4.73
N ALA A 142 6.72 -14.39 -4.04
CA ALA A 142 5.95 -15.46 -4.68
C ALA A 142 4.71 -14.93 -5.40
N LEU A 143 3.94 -14.00 -4.78
CA LEU A 143 2.78 -13.37 -5.41
C LEU A 143 3.16 -12.67 -6.71
N LEU A 144 4.18 -11.83 -6.70
CA LEU A 144 4.63 -11.12 -7.90
C LEU A 144 5.12 -12.08 -8.98
N PHE A 145 5.90 -13.10 -8.58
CA PHE A 145 6.39 -14.12 -9.52
C PHE A 145 5.26 -14.95 -10.13
N VAL A 146 4.31 -15.44 -9.32
CA VAL A 146 3.16 -16.21 -9.80
C VAL A 146 2.28 -15.36 -10.71
N THR A 147 2.11 -14.06 -10.40
CA THR A 147 1.38 -13.14 -11.27
C THR A 147 2.06 -13.02 -12.63
N LEU A 148 3.37 -12.77 -12.67
CA LEU A 148 4.13 -12.72 -13.93
C LEU A 148 4.04 -14.04 -14.71
N LEU A 149 4.19 -15.17 -14.02
CA LEU A 149 4.11 -16.48 -14.62
C LEU A 149 2.72 -16.74 -15.21
N ALA A 150 1.64 -16.41 -14.49
CA ALA A 150 0.28 -16.54 -14.97
C ALA A 150 0.02 -15.69 -16.23
N LEU A 151 0.49 -14.44 -16.24
CA LEU A 151 0.39 -13.55 -17.40
C LEU A 151 1.20 -14.08 -18.59
N ALA A 152 2.40 -14.61 -18.34
CA ALA A 152 3.22 -15.24 -19.37
C ALA A 152 2.55 -16.50 -19.94
N ILE A 153 2.05 -17.39 -19.09
CA ILE A 153 1.30 -18.58 -19.53
C ILE A 153 0.09 -18.17 -20.36
N PHE A 154 -0.68 -17.19 -19.90
CA PHE A 154 -1.82 -16.68 -20.69
C PHE A 154 -1.38 -16.21 -22.06
N TYR A 155 -0.33 -15.38 -22.13
CA TYR A 155 0.18 -14.85 -23.40
C TYR A 155 0.65 -15.93 -24.38
N PHE A 156 1.41 -16.91 -23.90
CA PHE A 156 1.95 -17.98 -24.76
C PHE A 156 0.91 -19.05 -25.12
N THR A 157 -0.14 -19.24 -24.33
CA THR A 157 -1.18 -20.25 -24.61
C THR A 157 -2.36 -19.69 -25.37
N ARG A 158 -2.81 -18.47 -25.07
CA ARG A 158 -3.99 -17.83 -25.68
C ARG A 158 -3.61 -16.75 -26.70
N GLY A 159 -2.44 -16.15 -26.55
CA GLY A 159 -2.05 -14.97 -27.31
C GLY A 159 -2.79 -13.70 -26.85
N PRO A 160 -2.57 -12.56 -27.53
CA PRO A 160 -3.32 -11.34 -27.28
C PRO A 160 -4.78 -11.47 -27.73
N ILE A 161 -5.68 -10.81 -27.02
CA ILE A 161 -7.08 -10.62 -27.43
C ILE A 161 -7.06 -9.76 -28.70
N ARG A 162 -7.48 -10.36 -29.82
CA ARG A 162 -7.46 -9.73 -31.15
C ARG A 162 -8.85 -9.27 -31.53
N LEU A 163 -8.93 -8.30 -32.44
CA LEU A 163 -10.16 -7.93 -33.11
C LEU A 163 -10.66 -9.07 -33.99
N HIS A 164 -11.96 -9.26 -34.02
CA HIS A 164 -12.63 -10.20 -34.92
C HIS A 164 -12.87 -9.56 -36.31
N GLY A 165 -13.25 -8.27 -36.31
CA GLY A 165 -13.47 -7.50 -37.53
C GLY A 165 -12.20 -6.75 -37.99
N GLN A 166 -12.24 -6.28 -39.25
CA GLN A 166 -11.19 -5.42 -39.79
C GLN A 166 -11.35 -3.99 -39.25
N GLU A 167 -10.23 -3.29 -39.00
CA GLU A 167 -10.24 -1.89 -38.67
C GLU A 167 -10.87 -1.06 -39.78
N THR A 168 -11.86 -0.22 -39.47
CA THR A 168 -12.51 0.68 -40.43
C THR A 168 -11.67 1.91 -40.77
N GLY A 169 -10.65 2.21 -39.96
CA GLY A 169 -9.88 3.45 -40.01
C GLY A 169 -10.58 4.66 -39.38
N ARG A 170 -11.88 4.56 -39.04
CA ARG A 170 -12.61 5.61 -38.34
C ARG A 170 -12.21 5.63 -36.87
N LYS A 171 -11.82 6.81 -36.38
CA LYS A 171 -11.29 6.96 -35.03
C LYS A 171 -12.31 7.60 -34.11
N ILE A 172 -12.45 7.04 -32.94
CA ILE A 172 -13.29 7.54 -31.83
C ILE A 172 -12.35 7.93 -30.68
N GLU A 173 -12.55 9.13 -30.12
CA GLU A 173 -11.77 9.60 -28.98
C GLU A 173 -12.25 8.92 -27.70
N ARG A 174 -11.44 7.97 -27.19
CA ARG A 174 -11.71 7.31 -25.93
C ARG A 174 -11.22 8.13 -24.76
N PHE A 175 -10.02 8.74 -24.88
CA PHE A 175 -9.41 9.52 -23.81
C PHE A 175 -8.95 10.90 -24.30
N THR A 176 -9.42 11.94 -23.64
CA THR A 176 -9.01 13.31 -23.89
C THR A 176 -7.53 13.52 -23.51
N PRO A 177 -6.86 14.58 -24.00
CA PRO A 177 -5.48 14.91 -23.60
C PRO A 177 -5.31 15.04 -22.09
N PHE A 178 -6.27 15.64 -21.39
CA PHE A 178 -6.24 15.79 -19.93
C PHE A 178 -6.34 14.44 -19.21
N GLU A 179 -7.27 13.56 -19.62
CA GLU A 179 -7.41 12.22 -19.05
C GLU A 179 -6.13 11.39 -19.22
N ARG A 180 -5.47 11.50 -20.38
CA ARG A 180 -4.18 10.84 -20.64
C ARG A 180 -3.06 11.40 -19.78
N ALA A 181 -2.96 12.73 -19.67
CA ALA A 181 -1.97 13.38 -18.83
C ALA A 181 -2.11 12.94 -17.36
N THR A 182 -3.34 12.91 -16.85
CA THR A 182 -3.66 12.42 -15.50
C THR A 182 -3.24 10.97 -15.31
N HIS A 183 -3.59 10.09 -16.26
CA HIS A 183 -3.19 8.68 -16.21
C HIS A 183 -1.67 8.49 -16.24
N TRP A 184 -0.97 9.14 -17.17
CA TRP A 184 0.48 8.97 -17.30
C TRP A 184 1.26 9.56 -16.14
N SER A 185 0.81 10.69 -15.57
CA SER A 185 1.42 11.26 -14.36
C SER A 185 1.33 10.28 -13.18
N ASN A 186 0.15 9.67 -12.97
CA ASN A 186 -0.04 8.68 -11.93
C ASN A 186 0.74 7.39 -12.22
N ALA A 187 0.76 6.92 -13.47
CA ALA A 187 1.48 5.72 -13.87
C ALA A 187 3.00 5.87 -13.67
N ILE A 188 3.59 7.00 -14.05
CA ILE A 188 5.03 7.27 -13.86
C ILE A 188 5.36 7.30 -12.36
N ALA A 189 4.55 7.99 -11.55
CA ALA A 189 4.75 8.02 -10.11
C ALA A 189 4.65 6.61 -9.50
N PHE A 190 3.62 5.84 -9.88
CA PHE A 190 3.44 4.45 -9.42
C PHE A 190 4.63 3.55 -9.80
N VAL A 191 5.05 3.57 -11.07
CA VAL A 191 6.18 2.73 -11.54
C VAL A 191 7.47 3.10 -10.81
N THR A 192 7.72 4.39 -10.60
CA THR A 192 8.88 4.87 -9.83
C THR A 192 8.86 4.33 -8.40
N LEU A 193 7.70 4.42 -7.73
CA LEU A 193 7.50 3.89 -6.38
C LEU A 193 7.61 2.36 -6.33
N ALA A 194 7.06 1.66 -7.32
CA ALA A 194 7.13 0.21 -7.40
C ALA A 194 8.59 -0.27 -7.59
N VAL A 195 9.34 0.32 -8.53
CA VAL A 195 10.74 -0.03 -8.77
C VAL A 195 11.61 0.25 -7.54
N SER A 196 11.49 1.45 -6.95
CA SER A 196 12.24 1.78 -5.73
C SER A 196 11.84 0.89 -4.55
N GLY A 197 10.56 0.56 -4.40
CA GLY A 197 10.04 -0.35 -3.39
C GLY A 197 10.56 -1.78 -3.55
N ILE A 198 10.60 -2.31 -4.78
CA ILE A 198 11.19 -3.63 -5.09
C ILE A 198 12.66 -3.67 -4.70
N VAL A 199 13.44 -2.65 -5.04
CA VAL A 199 14.87 -2.61 -4.69
C VAL A 199 15.05 -2.55 -3.17
N MET A 200 14.27 -1.74 -2.47
CA MET A 200 14.35 -1.66 -1.00
C MET A 200 13.90 -2.94 -0.29
N ALA A 201 12.89 -3.63 -0.82
CA ALA A 201 12.35 -4.84 -0.20
C ALA A 201 13.17 -6.09 -0.54
N PHE A 202 13.52 -6.26 -1.80
CA PHE A 202 14.08 -7.49 -2.35
C PHE A 202 15.52 -7.36 -2.86
N GLY A 203 16.04 -6.14 -3.04
CA GLY A 203 17.35 -5.90 -3.66
C GLY A 203 18.51 -6.61 -2.98
N LYS A 204 18.41 -6.85 -1.67
CA LYS A 204 19.43 -7.63 -0.92
C LYS A 204 19.59 -9.08 -1.43
N PHE A 205 18.57 -9.63 -2.09
CA PHE A 205 18.62 -11.00 -2.57
C PHE A 205 19.20 -11.14 -3.98
N PHE A 206 19.07 -10.11 -4.83
CA PHE A 206 19.50 -10.19 -6.23
C PHE A 206 20.50 -9.10 -6.64
N LEU A 207 20.44 -7.87 -6.08
CA LEU A 207 21.39 -6.81 -6.40
C LEU A 207 22.64 -6.85 -5.52
N LEU A 208 22.47 -7.00 -4.20
CA LEU A 208 23.60 -7.01 -3.26
C LEU A 208 24.66 -8.08 -3.58
N PRO A 209 24.31 -9.35 -3.90
CA PRO A 209 25.30 -10.35 -4.25
C PRO A 209 26.09 -10.03 -5.52
N TRP A 210 25.47 -9.29 -6.44
CA TRP A 210 26.07 -8.98 -7.74
C TRP A 210 26.92 -7.71 -7.72
N MET A 211 26.49 -6.63 -7.02
CA MET A 211 27.17 -5.33 -7.07
C MET A 211 27.93 -4.97 -5.79
N GLY A 212 27.83 -5.79 -4.75
CA GLY A 212 28.49 -5.57 -3.46
C GLY A 212 27.81 -4.53 -2.57
N ALA A 213 28.24 -4.46 -1.31
CA ALA A 213 27.58 -3.69 -0.26
C ALA A 213 27.61 -2.18 -0.51
N THR A 214 28.72 -1.65 -0.98
CA THR A 214 28.90 -0.20 -1.17
C THR A 214 27.97 0.34 -2.26
N LEU A 215 28.00 -0.27 -3.47
CA LEU A 215 27.19 0.19 -4.58
C LEU A 215 25.69 -0.04 -4.31
N PHE A 216 25.34 -1.22 -3.76
CA PHE A 216 23.97 -1.49 -3.34
C PHE A 216 23.47 -0.48 -2.30
N GLY A 217 24.30 -0.13 -1.32
CA GLY A 217 23.96 0.86 -0.29
C GLY A 217 23.67 2.25 -0.89
N LEU A 218 24.51 2.71 -1.82
CA LEU A 218 24.32 3.99 -2.52
C LEU A 218 23.01 4.01 -3.33
N ILE A 219 22.76 2.94 -4.10
CA ILE A 219 21.52 2.82 -4.91
C ILE A 219 20.29 2.75 -4.00
N ALA A 220 20.33 1.93 -2.94
CA ALA A 220 19.22 1.82 -2.00
C ALA A 220 18.93 3.16 -1.30
N TYR A 221 19.96 3.91 -0.92
CA TYR A 221 19.81 5.25 -0.35
C TYR A 221 19.18 6.24 -1.36
N ALA A 222 19.69 6.28 -2.59
CA ALA A 222 19.15 7.14 -3.63
C ALA A 222 17.67 6.81 -3.92
N LEU A 223 17.34 5.53 -4.09
CA LEU A 223 15.98 5.08 -4.37
C LEU A 223 15.03 5.30 -3.18
N LYS A 224 15.51 5.21 -1.94
CA LYS A 224 14.72 5.58 -0.76
C LYS A 224 14.33 7.06 -0.83
N ASN A 225 15.28 7.96 -1.15
CA ASN A 225 14.97 9.38 -1.25
C ASN A 225 14.01 9.67 -2.41
N VAL A 226 14.19 9.02 -3.56
CA VAL A 226 13.22 9.11 -4.67
C VAL A 226 11.84 8.61 -4.24
N HIS A 227 11.78 7.50 -3.52
CA HIS A 227 10.52 6.94 -3.02
C HIS A 227 9.79 7.92 -2.11
N ASN A 228 10.49 8.48 -1.13
CA ASN A 228 9.92 9.44 -0.18
C ASN A 228 9.47 10.74 -0.86
N PHE A 229 10.19 11.20 -1.89
CA PHE A 229 9.79 12.39 -2.66
C PHE A 229 8.60 12.14 -3.59
N VAL A 230 8.60 10.99 -4.29
CA VAL A 230 7.54 10.65 -5.24
C VAL A 230 6.25 10.20 -4.52
N GLY A 231 6.33 9.72 -3.27
CA GLY A 231 5.17 9.35 -2.46
C GLY A 231 4.09 10.44 -2.39
N PRO A 232 4.41 11.65 -1.89
CA PRO A 232 3.47 12.78 -1.89
C PRO A 232 2.96 13.17 -3.29
N LEU A 233 3.82 13.10 -4.31
CA LEU A 233 3.41 13.34 -5.70
C LEU A 233 2.38 12.30 -6.16
N PHE A 234 2.56 11.05 -5.79
CA PHE A 234 1.59 9.98 -6.09
C PHE A 234 0.23 10.24 -5.44
N VAL A 235 0.19 10.80 -4.23
CA VAL A 235 -1.07 11.23 -3.60
C VAL A 235 -1.80 12.24 -4.49
N VAL A 236 -1.10 13.30 -4.92
CA VAL A 236 -1.68 14.35 -5.76
C VAL A 236 -2.19 13.77 -7.09
N THR A 237 -1.38 12.97 -7.77
CA THR A 237 -1.76 12.37 -9.06
C THR A 237 -2.90 11.38 -8.91
N THR A 238 -2.97 10.63 -7.79
CA THR A 238 -4.08 9.71 -7.49
C THR A 238 -5.38 10.49 -7.24
N VAL A 239 -5.34 11.61 -6.54
CA VAL A 239 -6.50 12.48 -6.36
C VAL A 239 -7.03 12.97 -7.70
N PHE A 240 -6.16 13.45 -8.60
CA PHE A 240 -6.55 13.82 -9.96
C PHE A 240 -7.14 12.62 -10.73
N MET A 241 -6.53 11.44 -10.62
CA MET A 241 -7.01 10.20 -11.23
C MET A 241 -8.45 9.88 -10.78
N VAL A 242 -8.69 9.93 -9.46
CA VAL A 242 -10.02 9.65 -8.90
C VAL A 242 -11.06 10.64 -9.42
N PHE A 243 -10.80 11.95 -9.34
CA PHE A 243 -11.77 12.95 -9.80
C PHE A 243 -12.03 12.88 -11.30
N THR A 244 -11.00 12.56 -12.09
CA THR A 244 -11.12 12.47 -13.54
C THR A 244 -11.99 11.28 -13.96
N PHE A 245 -11.86 10.13 -13.29
CA PHE A 245 -12.45 8.89 -13.78
C PHE A 245 -13.59 8.31 -12.93
N ILE A 246 -13.88 8.86 -11.76
CA ILE A 246 -14.88 8.28 -10.84
C ILE A 246 -16.27 8.13 -11.47
N ARG A 247 -16.72 9.11 -12.26
CA ARG A 247 -18.05 9.10 -12.88
C ARG A 247 -18.22 7.95 -13.87
N ASP A 248 -17.19 7.68 -14.66
CA ASP A 248 -17.22 6.64 -15.67
C ASP A 248 -17.03 5.24 -15.08
N ASN A 249 -16.46 5.16 -13.88
CA ASN A 249 -16.22 3.91 -13.14
C ASN A 249 -17.33 3.57 -12.14
N LEU A 250 -18.43 4.31 -12.10
CA LEU A 250 -19.55 3.94 -11.25
C LEU A 250 -20.11 2.57 -11.65
N PRO A 251 -20.47 1.69 -10.68
CA PRO A 251 -21.06 0.40 -10.96
C PRO A 251 -22.35 0.54 -11.79
N ARG A 252 -22.52 -0.34 -12.78
CA ARG A 252 -23.67 -0.37 -13.68
C ARG A 252 -24.28 -1.76 -13.77
N ALA A 253 -25.52 -1.84 -14.20
CA ALA A 253 -26.15 -3.10 -14.54
C ALA A 253 -25.32 -3.84 -15.61
N GLY A 254 -25.04 -5.11 -15.40
CA GLY A 254 -24.18 -5.91 -16.30
C GLY A 254 -22.75 -6.09 -15.83
N ASP A 255 -22.21 -5.24 -14.93
CA ASP A 255 -20.84 -5.39 -14.42
C ASP A 255 -20.63 -6.75 -13.74
N LEU A 256 -21.57 -7.22 -12.93
CA LEU A 256 -21.50 -8.54 -12.29
C LEU A 256 -21.51 -9.68 -13.32
N LYS A 257 -22.31 -9.57 -14.39
CA LYS A 257 -22.33 -10.55 -15.48
C LYS A 257 -20.99 -10.54 -16.24
N TRP A 258 -20.43 -9.35 -16.44
CA TRP A 258 -19.12 -9.20 -17.07
C TRP A 258 -18.04 -9.88 -16.24
N LEU A 259 -17.99 -9.64 -14.92
CA LEU A 259 -17.05 -10.26 -14.00
C LEU A 259 -17.21 -11.79 -13.96
N ALA A 260 -18.44 -12.30 -13.86
CA ALA A 260 -18.73 -13.74 -13.84
C ALA A 260 -18.26 -14.46 -15.12
N ARG A 261 -18.20 -13.76 -16.26
CA ARG A 261 -17.75 -14.30 -17.55
C ARG A 261 -16.33 -13.85 -17.93
N PHE A 262 -15.66 -13.08 -17.07
CA PHE A 262 -14.36 -12.47 -17.36
C PHE A 262 -14.35 -11.75 -18.73
N GLY A 263 -15.37 -10.90 -18.97
CA GLY A 263 -15.51 -10.18 -20.24
C GLY A 263 -15.89 -11.00 -21.45
N GLY A 264 -16.11 -12.30 -21.28
CA GLY A 264 -16.34 -13.25 -22.38
C GLY A 264 -15.17 -14.20 -22.62
N LEU A 265 -14.09 -14.09 -21.86
CA LEU A 265 -12.92 -14.98 -21.96
C LEU A 265 -13.30 -16.46 -21.75
N PHE A 266 -14.30 -16.72 -20.91
CA PHE A 266 -14.92 -18.03 -20.70
C PHE A 266 -16.32 -18.02 -21.33
N GLY A 267 -16.46 -18.46 -22.58
CA GLY A 267 -17.76 -18.60 -23.25
C GLY A 267 -17.90 -17.96 -24.63
N GLY A 268 -16.84 -17.37 -25.17
CA GLY A 268 -16.73 -17.03 -26.61
C GLY A 268 -17.53 -15.81 -27.09
N ARG A 269 -18.36 -15.16 -26.26
CA ARG A 269 -19.05 -13.91 -26.61
C ARG A 269 -18.65 -12.82 -25.63
N GLU A 270 -18.17 -11.71 -26.13
CA GLU A 270 -17.92 -10.53 -25.32
C GLU A 270 -19.20 -10.07 -24.61
N VAL A 271 -19.02 -9.56 -23.37
CA VAL A 271 -20.15 -9.03 -22.60
C VAL A 271 -20.21 -7.53 -22.84
N PRO A 272 -21.33 -7.00 -23.34
CA PRO A 272 -21.47 -5.57 -23.62
C PRO A 272 -21.08 -4.70 -22.43
N SER A 273 -20.31 -3.66 -22.69
CA SER A 273 -19.85 -2.73 -21.67
C SER A 273 -19.89 -1.28 -22.17
N HIS A 274 -19.95 -0.35 -21.22
CA HIS A 274 -19.80 1.07 -21.52
C HIS A 274 -18.31 1.44 -21.72
N ARG A 275 -17.98 2.73 -21.70
CA ARG A 275 -16.63 3.26 -21.89
C ARG A 275 -15.57 2.56 -21.01
N PHE A 276 -15.94 2.14 -19.80
CA PHE A 276 -15.15 1.31 -18.90
C PHE A 276 -15.89 0.01 -18.62
N ASN A 277 -15.23 -1.12 -18.85
CA ASN A 277 -15.74 -2.43 -18.51
C ASN A 277 -15.55 -2.75 -17.02
N ALA A 278 -16.16 -3.83 -16.54
CA ALA A 278 -16.11 -4.16 -15.12
C ALA A 278 -14.69 -4.54 -14.63
N GLY A 279 -13.82 -5.06 -15.49
CA GLY A 279 -12.42 -5.32 -15.15
C GLY A 279 -11.63 -4.03 -14.89
N GLU A 280 -11.84 -3.01 -15.72
CA GLU A 280 -11.26 -1.68 -15.52
C GLU A 280 -11.80 -1.02 -14.24
N LYS A 281 -13.09 -1.21 -13.94
CA LYS A 281 -13.71 -0.75 -12.68
C LYS A 281 -13.14 -1.46 -11.45
N VAL A 282 -12.81 -2.75 -11.52
CA VAL A 282 -12.11 -3.47 -10.45
C VAL A 282 -10.74 -2.85 -10.18
N VAL A 283 -9.99 -2.51 -11.22
CA VAL A 283 -8.69 -1.81 -11.06
C VAL A 283 -8.90 -0.43 -10.42
N PHE A 284 -9.92 0.31 -10.83
CA PHE A 284 -10.20 1.63 -10.27
C PHE A 284 -10.62 1.55 -8.79
N TRP A 285 -11.65 0.75 -8.47
CA TRP A 285 -12.17 0.66 -7.09
C TRP A 285 -11.27 -0.14 -6.17
N GLY A 286 -10.75 -1.27 -6.63
CA GLY A 286 -9.88 -2.14 -5.85
C GLY A 286 -8.44 -1.64 -5.78
N GLY A 287 -7.84 -1.27 -6.91
CA GLY A 287 -6.46 -0.82 -7.01
C GLY A 287 -6.29 0.63 -6.58
N VAL A 288 -6.92 1.57 -7.31
CA VAL A 288 -6.67 3.00 -7.11
C VAL A 288 -7.30 3.50 -5.80
N LEU A 289 -8.55 3.12 -5.49
CA LEU A 289 -9.22 3.61 -4.30
C LEU A 289 -8.92 2.76 -3.06
N PHE A 290 -9.25 1.48 -3.07
CA PHE A 290 -9.12 0.64 -1.86
C PHE A 290 -7.67 0.40 -1.48
N LEU A 291 -6.87 -0.23 -2.35
CA LEU A 291 -5.46 -0.48 -2.05
C LEU A 291 -4.66 0.83 -2.01
N GLY A 292 -4.97 1.78 -2.89
CA GLY A 292 -4.37 3.11 -2.88
C GLY A 292 -4.57 3.86 -1.57
N PHE A 293 -5.73 3.76 -0.94
CA PHE A 293 -5.97 4.34 0.38
C PHE A 293 -4.98 3.80 1.44
N PHE A 294 -4.80 2.47 1.50
CA PHE A 294 -3.86 1.87 2.45
C PHE A 294 -2.40 2.18 2.11
N VAL A 295 -2.02 2.13 0.84
CA VAL A 295 -0.65 2.44 0.39
C VAL A 295 -0.31 3.90 0.69
N ILE A 296 -1.19 4.83 0.33
CA ILE A 296 -0.99 6.26 0.55
C ILE A 296 -0.99 6.57 2.05
N GLY A 297 -2.02 6.14 2.79
CA GLY A 297 -2.15 6.44 4.21
C GLY A 297 -0.95 5.93 5.01
N SER A 298 -0.57 4.65 4.80
CA SER A 298 0.60 4.08 5.47
C SER A 298 1.92 4.69 5.00
N GLY A 299 2.04 5.05 3.71
CA GLY A 299 3.22 5.70 3.14
C GLY A 299 3.45 7.10 3.75
N LEU A 300 2.42 7.93 3.80
CA LEU A 300 2.47 9.25 4.45
C LEU A 300 2.80 9.15 5.94
N PHE A 301 2.27 8.11 6.62
CA PHE A 301 2.60 7.85 8.01
C PHE A 301 4.08 7.47 8.18
N LEU A 302 4.60 6.57 7.34
CA LEU A 302 6.01 6.14 7.35
C LEU A 302 6.98 7.29 7.04
N ASP A 303 6.59 8.20 6.18
CA ASP A 303 7.37 9.39 5.82
C ASP A 303 7.12 10.58 6.79
N LYS A 304 6.31 10.35 7.85
CA LYS A 304 6.01 11.31 8.93
C LYS A 304 5.39 12.63 8.44
N LEU A 305 4.59 12.56 7.40
CA LEU A 305 3.97 13.73 6.78
C LEU A 305 2.57 14.05 7.33
N LEU A 306 1.98 13.19 8.17
CA LEU A 306 0.68 13.42 8.76
C LEU A 306 0.81 14.31 10.00
N PRO A 307 0.21 15.51 10.04
CA PRO A 307 0.30 16.38 11.19
C PRO A 307 -0.51 15.82 12.38
N GLY A 308 -0.08 16.11 13.60
CA GLY A 308 -0.79 15.76 14.83
C GLY A 308 -0.57 14.33 15.33
N PHE A 309 0.22 13.51 14.63
CA PHE A 309 0.57 12.17 15.09
C PHE A 309 1.89 12.15 15.89
N VAL A 310 1.92 11.32 16.92
CA VAL A 310 3.15 10.93 17.61
C VAL A 310 3.59 9.60 17.01
N TYR A 311 4.68 9.61 16.26
CA TYR A 311 5.17 8.44 15.54
C TYR A 311 5.92 7.52 16.50
N THR A 312 5.21 6.59 17.13
CA THR A 312 5.84 5.57 17.97
C THR A 312 6.43 4.44 17.12
N ARG A 313 7.45 3.77 17.64
CA ARG A 313 8.06 2.64 16.93
C ARG A 313 7.07 1.53 16.60
N GLY A 314 6.15 1.22 17.54
CA GLY A 314 5.11 0.20 17.31
C GLY A 314 4.18 0.56 16.16
N GLU A 315 3.69 1.80 16.12
CA GLU A 315 2.82 2.28 15.03
C GLU A 315 3.54 2.30 13.69
N MET A 316 4.82 2.72 13.66
CA MET A 316 5.65 2.68 12.45
C MET A 316 5.83 1.24 11.93
N GLN A 317 5.95 0.25 12.82
CA GLN A 317 6.04 -1.17 12.45
C GLN A 317 4.73 -1.67 11.84
N VAL A 318 3.58 -1.32 12.43
CA VAL A 318 2.26 -1.66 11.88
C VAL A 318 2.05 -0.99 10.52
N ALA A 319 2.34 0.31 10.41
CA ALA A 319 2.25 1.02 9.14
C ALA A 319 3.13 0.39 8.05
N HIS A 320 4.34 -0.07 8.42
CA HIS A 320 5.23 -0.77 7.48
C HIS A 320 4.65 -2.12 7.00
N MET A 321 4.00 -2.89 7.89
CA MET A 321 3.35 -4.14 7.48
C MET A 321 2.17 -3.87 6.55
N VAL A 322 1.32 -2.90 6.88
CA VAL A 322 0.18 -2.47 6.04
C VAL A 322 0.67 -2.00 4.67
N HIS A 323 1.69 -1.12 4.66
CA HIS A 323 2.28 -0.61 3.42
C HIS A 323 2.83 -1.73 2.53
N GLY A 324 3.61 -2.64 3.12
CA GLY A 324 4.20 -3.76 2.39
C GLY A 324 3.15 -4.68 1.77
N VAL A 325 2.14 -5.10 2.54
CA VAL A 325 1.08 -6.00 2.05
C VAL A 325 0.22 -5.30 0.99
N ALA A 326 -0.26 -4.08 1.27
CA ALA A 326 -1.12 -3.34 0.35
C ALA A 326 -0.39 -3.03 -0.97
N THR A 327 0.90 -2.67 -0.91
CA THR A 327 1.72 -2.39 -2.10
C THR A 327 1.90 -3.65 -2.95
N LEU A 328 2.21 -4.79 -2.36
CA LEU A 328 2.38 -6.06 -3.09
C LEU A 328 1.10 -6.48 -3.80
N LEU A 329 -0.05 -6.37 -3.14
CA LEU A 329 -1.36 -6.64 -3.75
C LEU A 329 -1.67 -5.65 -4.89
N MET A 330 -1.41 -4.37 -4.67
CA MET A 330 -1.58 -3.33 -5.70
C MET A 330 -0.67 -3.57 -6.90
N MET A 331 0.60 -3.92 -6.68
CA MET A 331 1.53 -4.24 -7.75
C MET A 331 1.06 -5.44 -8.57
N ALA A 332 0.60 -6.53 -7.94
CA ALA A 332 0.07 -7.69 -8.62
C ALA A 332 -1.15 -7.32 -9.50
N MET A 333 -2.08 -6.50 -9.00
CA MET A 333 -3.23 -6.02 -9.77
C MET A 333 -2.81 -5.12 -10.93
N ILE A 334 -1.91 -4.16 -10.71
CA ILE A 334 -1.44 -3.24 -11.74
C ILE A 334 -0.58 -3.94 -12.80
N MET A 335 0.14 -5.01 -12.45
CA MET A 335 0.82 -5.86 -13.46
C MET A 335 -0.18 -6.45 -14.44
N GLY A 336 -1.34 -6.94 -13.98
CA GLY A 336 -2.43 -7.38 -14.86
C GLY A 336 -2.97 -6.24 -15.73
N HIS A 337 -3.19 -5.06 -15.13
CA HIS A 337 -3.62 -3.86 -15.87
C HIS A 337 -2.61 -3.46 -16.96
N ILE A 338 -1.33 -3.38 -16.64
CA ILE A 338 -0.28 -3.07 -17.62
C ILE A 338 -0.26 -4.13 -18.73
N PHE A 339 -0.34 -5.40 -18.36
CA PHE A 339 -0.34 -6.49 -19.34
C PHE A 339 -1.49 -6.36 -20.35
N ILE A 340 -2.74 -6.23 -19.87
CA ILE A 340 -3.91 -6.07 -20.75
C ILE A 340 -3.82 -4.79 -21.56
N GLY A 341 -3.38 -3.69 -20.94
CA GLY A 341 -3.24 -2.39 -21.61
C GLY A 341 -2.10 -2.31 -22.65
N THR A 342 -1.18 -3.29 -22.68
CA THR A 342 -0.02 -3.27 -23.59
C THR A 342 0.03 -4.49 -24.51
N LEU A 343 0.26 -5.67 -23.94
CA LEU A 343 0.51 -6.93 -24.66
C LEU A 343 -0.75 -7.79 -24.79
N GLY A 344 -1.64 -7.72 -23.81
CA GLY A 344 -2.76 -8.65 -23.67
C GLY A 344 -3.96 -8.35 -24.58
N MET A 345 -4.12 -7.11 -25.07
CA MET A 345 -5.22 -6.70 -25.94
C MET A 345 -4.73 -5.80 -27.06
N THR A 346 -5.00 -6.21 -28.31
CA THR A 346 -4.66 -5.42 -29.49
C THR A 346 -5.42 -4.08 -29.50
N GLY A 347 -4.69 -2.98 -29.71
CA GLY A 347 -5.29 -1.64 -29.78
C GLY A 347 -5.45 -0.91 -28.44
N ALA A 348 -5.45 -1.60 -27.30
CA ALA A 348 -5.64 -0.98 -25.98
C ALA A 348 -4.60 0.10 -25.67
N PHE A 349 -3.31 -0.17 -25.90
CA PHE A 349 -2.23 0.80 -25.69
C PHE A 349 -2.40 2.06 -26.53
N LYS A 350 -2.89 1.90 -27.79
CA LYS A 350 -3.13 3.02 -28.72
C LYS A 350 -4.11 4.04 -28.14
N ALA A 351 -5.16 3.57 -27.42
CA ALA A 351 -6.12 4.43 -26.74
C ALA A 351 -5.45 5.38 -25.75
N MET A 352 -4.58 4.87 -24.87
CA MET A 352 -3.92 5.68 -23.86
C MET A 352 -2.73 6.49 -24.41
N ARG A 353 -2.10 6.02 -25.51
CA ARG A 353 -1.01 6.75 -26.17
C ARG A 353 -1.50 7.92 -27.01
N THR A 354 -2.51 7.70 -27.85
CA THR A 354 -2.99 8.70 -28.82
C THR A 354 -4.30 9.37 -28.40
N GLY A 355 -5.10 8.73 -27.57
CA GLY A 355 -6.45 9.14 -27.19
C GLY A 355 -7.53 8.43 -28.00
N TYR A 356 -7.18 7.77 -29.11
CA TYR A 356 -8.12 7.28 -30.10
C TYR A 356 -8.09 5.75 -30.22
N VAL A 357 -9.26 5.19 -30.47
CA VAL A 357 -9.46 3.79 -30.88
C VAL A 357 -10.13 3.72 -32.24
N ASP A 358 -9.99 2.58 -32.93
CA ASP A 358 -10.78 2.30 -34.12
C ASP A 358 -12.25 2.00 -33.77
N GLU A 359 -13.15 2.31 -34.65
CA GLU A 359 -14.58 2.05 -34.48
C GLU A 359 -14.88 0.57 -34.24
N THR A 360 -14.22 -0.34 -34.98
CA THR A 360 -14.36 -1.78 -34.77
C THR A 360 -13.94 -2.17 -33.35
N TRP A 361 -12.84 -1.60 -32.84
CA TRP A 361 -12.38 -1.82 -31.47
C TRP A 361 -13.41 -1.36 -30.43
N ALA A 362 -13.99 -0.16 -30.64
CA ALA A 362 -15.02 0.37 -29.73
C ALA A 362 -16.27 -0.51 -29.71
N LYS A 363 -16.70 -0.98 -30.90
CA LYS A 363 -17.87 -1.84 -31.05
C LYS A 363 -17.67 -3.21 -30.42
N GLU A 364 -16.50 -3.83 -30.57
CA GLU A 364 -16.25 -5.17 -30.04
C GLU A 364 -16.05 -5.15 -28.52
N HIS A 365 -15.26 -4.22 -27.99
CA HIS A 365 -14.86 -4.24 -26.59
C HIS A 365 -15.72 -3.35 -25.68
N HIS A 366 -16.48 -2.38 -26.25
CA HIS A 366 -17.29 -1.41 -25.53
C HIS A 366 -18.60 -1.09 -26.26
N GLU A 367 -19.36 -2.14 -26.59
CA GLU A 367 -20.54 -2.09 -27.45
C GLU A 367 -21.55 -1.01 -27.00
N LEU A 368 -21.91 -0.97 -25.71
CA LEU A 368 -22.88 0.02 -25.20
C LEU A 368 -22.37 1.47 -25.31
N TRP A 369 -21.07 1.68 -25.18
CA TRP A 369 -20.45 2.99 -25.41
C TRP A 369 -20.49 3.37 -26.88
N TYR A 370 -20.19 2.41 -27.77
CA TYR A 370 -20.26 2.61 -29.22
C TYR A 370 -21.70 2.93 -29.66
N ASP A 371 -22.71 2.21 -29.16
CA ASP A 371 -24.12 2.44 -29.47
C ASP A 371 -24.59 3.83 -29.05
N ASP A 372 -24.14 4.33 -27.89
CA ASP A 372 -24.44 5.69 -27.45
C ASP A 372 -23.84 6.76 -28.39
N ILE A 373 -22.64 6.49 -28.97
CA ILE A 373 -22.02 7.36 -29.96
C ILE A 373 -22.78 7.28 -31.29
N ALA A 374 -23.08 6.07 -31.77
CA ALA A 374 -23.81 5.86 -33.01
C ALA A 374 -25.22 6.46 -32.98
N ALA A 375 -25.87 6.43 -31.82
CA ALA A 375 -27.16 7.07 -31.58
C ALA A 375 -27.08 8.60 -31.41
N GLY A 376 -25.87 9.19 -31.44
CA GLY A 376 -25.68 10.64 -31.25
C GLY A 376 -25.89 11.14 -29.83
N LYS A 377 -26.01 10.26 -28.82
CA LYS A 377 -26.19 10.65 -27.41
C LYS A 377 -24.91 11.25 -26.80
N ILE A 378 -23.75 10.80 -27.27
CA ILE A 378 -22.43 11.28 -26.85
C ILE A 378 -21.56 11.55 -28.09
N PRO A 379 -20.67 12.55 -28.07
CA PRO A 379 -19.83 12.86 -29.22
C PRO A 379 -18.74 11.80 -29.44
N ALA A 380 -18.43 11.50 -30.69
CA ALA A 380 -17.30 10.64 -31.05
C ALA A 380 -15.92 11.29 -30.73
N GLN A 381 -15.90 12.61 -30.65
CA GLN A 381 -14.73 13.40 -30.23
C GLN A 381 -15.15 14.33 -29.09
N ARG A 382 -14.39 14.30 -28.00
CA ARG A 382 -14.74 14.97 -26.73
C ARG A 382 -13.86 16.17 -26.45
N SER A 383 -12.68 16.25 -27.07
CA SER A 383 -11.66 17.28 -26.80
C SER A 383 -11.68 18.47 -27.76
N VAL A 384 -12.61 18.49 -28.72
CA VAL A 384 -12.70 19.60 -29.67
C VAL A 384 -13.49 20.74 -29.03
N PRO A 385 -12.97 21.98 -29.03
CA PRO A 385 -13.76 23.15 -28.67
C PRO A 385 -14.95 23.27 -29.62
N ASP A 386 -16.12 23.63 -29.08
CA ASP A 386 -17.32 23.93 -29.85
C ASP A 386 -16.99 24.86 -31.02
N GLY A 387 -17.18 24.39 -32.25
CA GLY A 387 -16.94 25.19 -33.46
C GLY A 387 -16.00 24.58 -34.52
N SER A 388 -15.17 23.58 -34.19
CA SER A 388 -14.45 22.82 -35.22
C SER A 388 -15.26 21.58 -35.61
N ALA A 389 -16.10 21.69 -36.62
CA ALA A 389 -16.89 20.59 -37.13
C ALA A 389 -15.99 19.48 -37.65
N VAL A 390 -15.86 18.40 -36.88
CA VAL A 390 -15.49 17.11 -37.46
C VAL A 390 -16.69 16.71 -38.33
N PRO A 391 -16.48 16.37 -39.61
CA PRO A 391 -17.59 15.91 -40.47
C PRO A 391 -18.29 14.75 -39.75
N PRO A 392 -19.64 14.74 -39.69
CA PRO A 392 -20.37 13.61 -39.12
C PRO A 392 -19.89 12.34 -39.84
N ALA A 393 -19.61 11.28 -39.10
CA ALA A 393 -19.29 9.98 -39.67
C ALA A 393 -20.34 9.68 -40.75
N ALA A 394 -19.90 9.50 -41.99
CA ALA A 394 -20.82 9.29 -43.07
C ALA A 394 -21.76 8.15 -42.71
N ARG A 395 -23.06 8.42 -42.71
CA ARG A 395 -24.08 7.37 -42.52
C ARG A 395 -23.75 6.25 -43.52
N PRO A 396 -23.74 4.97 -43.11
CA PRO A 396 -23.65 3.90 -44.07
C PRO A 396 -24.77 4.12 -45.09
N ALA A 397 -24.41 4.15 -46.38
CA ALA A 397 -25.38 4.24 -47.44
C ALA A 397 -26.39 3.10 -47.26
N ILE A 398 -27.65 3.45 -47.03
CA ILE A 398 -28.72 2.47 -47.06
C ILE A 398 -28.66 1.81 -48.44
N PRO A 399 -28.51 0.48 -48.54
CA PRO A 399 -28.59 -0.17 -49.85
C PRO A 399 -29.92 0.24 -50.50
N ALA A 400 -29.86 0.78 -51.68
CA ALA A 400 -31.06 1.06 -52.45
C ALA A 400 -31.88 -0.24 -52.54
N GLU A 401 -33.11 -0.23 -52.00
CA GLU A 401 -34.05 -1.32 -52.21
C GLU A 401 -34.19 -1.52 -53.72
N GLY A 402 -33.83 -2.71 -54.16
CA GLY A 402 -33.99 -3.10 -55.57
C GLY A 402 -35.47 -2.97 -55.94
N THR A 403 -35.73 -2.18 -56.94
CA THR A 403 -37.02 -2.15 -57.63
C THR A 403 -37.39 -3.53 -58.12
N PRO A 404 -38.50 -4.11 -57.75
CA PRO A 404 -38.95 -5.38 -58.34
C PRO A 404 -39.33 -5.16 -59.80
N SER A 405 -38.71 -5.93 -60.67
CA SER A 405 -39.12 -6.12 -62.07
C SER A 405 -40.14 -7.23 -62.23
#